data_99d486d543b4a9e371a02401796a7d0a
#
_entry.id   99d486d543b4a9e371a02401796a7d0a
#
_cell.length_a   1.000
_cell.length_b   1.000
_cell.length_c   1.000
_cell.angle_alpha   90.00
_cell.angle_beta   90.00
_cell.angle_gamma   90.00
#
_symmetry.space_group_name_H-M   'P 1'
#
loop_
_entity.id
_entity.type
_entity.pdbx_description
1 polymer ?
#
loop_
_entity_poly.entity_id
_entity_poly.type
_entity_poly.pdbx_seq_one_letter_code
_entity_poly.pdbx_strand_id
1 'polypeptide(L)'
;MIENKLNCCVVRDLLPAYIEDLTESETTALVKEHLEKCPSCKAVENDMRTSVPIEKAPKRALHVLKRVKRTRLIAAILATVVALGCMWWLYDQEFHYANTAAGRLAAVEDYIPQPENSTMTHGVKAGTPLRAVSWAEQNRHLFIFYTADNEENVWGIIHLVRGINGKYRTIEATYSPSQYTGGIYGESLTPKGTDWRLFMLAGYNCRDIYTAEIQYSANDYNGVDRYPITKTYEVKEADFLWIMDQEELMQELEVNGESIVRLMIDEIRLLDKNGNDVTSQYKDDSE
;
A
#
# COMPACT_ATOMS: atom_id res chain seq x y z
N MET A 1 -68.55 -35.23 -30.90
CA MET A 1 -68.21 -34.04 -30.12
C MET A 1 -68.28 -34.42 -28.66
N ILE A 2 -67.16 -34.51 -27.94
CA ILE A 2 -67.20 -34.79 -26.51
C ILE A 2 -67.51 -33.46 -25.87
N GLU A 3 -68.71 -33.30 -25.33
CA GLU A 3 -69.05 -32.14 -24.49
C GLU A 3 -68.17 -32.17 -23.21
N ASN A 4 -67.09 -31.35 -23.20
CA ASN A 4 -66.24 -31.17 -22.04
C ASN A 4 -66.96 -30.34 -20.98
N LYS A 5 -67.97 -30.94 -20.33
CA LYS A 5 -68.67 -30.33 -19.20
C LYS A 5 -67.84 -30.56 -17.92
N LEU A 6 -67.21 -29.51 -17.41
CA LEU A 6 -66.58 -29.55 -16.09
C LEU A 6 -67.60 -29.87 -15.03
N ASN A 7 -67.34 -30.82 -14.12
CA ASN A 7 -68.16 -31.08 -12.95
C ASN A 7 -68.03 -30.00 -11.90
N CYS A 8 -69.07 -29.72 -11.12
CA CYS A 8 -69.06 -28.70 -10.08
C CYS A 8 -67.95 -28.86 -9.06
N CYS A 9 -67.51 -30.09 -8.75
CA CYS A 9 -66.35 -30.32 -7.85
C CYS A 9 -65.07 -29.78 -8.45
N VAL A 10 -64.79 -30.04 -9.72
CA VAL A 10 -63.54 -29.56 -10.41
C VAL A 10 -63.60 -28.04 -10.51
N VAL A 11 -64.77 -27.44 -10.84
CA VAL A 11 -64.89 -25.97 -10.91
C VAL A 11 -64.55 -25.34 -9.58
N ARG A 12 -65.11 -25.89 -8.47
CA ARG A 12 -64.82 -25.37 -7.12
C ARG A 12 -63.37 -25.45 -6.72
N ASP A 13 -62.65 -26.49 -7.10
CA ASP A 13 -61.21 -26.62 -6.86
C ASP A 13 -60.42 -25.62 -7.68
N LEU A 14 -60.88 -25.22 -8.86
CA LEU A 14 -60.25 -24.24 -9.73
C LEU A 14 -60.59 -22.78 -9.38
N LEU A 15 -61.67 -22.52 -8.62
CA LEU A 15 -62.10 -21.16 -8.29
C LEU A 15 -61.05 -20.29 -7.61
N PRO A 16 -60.21 -20.76 -6.65
CA PRO A 16 -59.18 -19.94 -6.09
C PRO A 16 -58.20 -19.44 -7.13
N ALA A 17 -57.68 -20.35 -7.99
CA ALA A 17 -56.76 -20.00 -9.06
C ALA A 17 -57.39 -19.14 -10.16
N TYR A 18 -58.68 -19.35 -10.43
CA TYR A 18 -59.45 -18.54 -11.38
C TYR A 18 -59.67 -17.10 -10.87
N ILE A 19 -59.93 -16.92 -9.59
CA ILE A 19 -60.10 -15.60 -8.97
C ILE A 19 -58.82 -14.80 -8.91
N GLU A 20 -57.67 -15.50 -8.81
CA GLU A 20 -56.32 -14.91 -8.77
C GLU A 20 -55.68 -14.77 -10.14
N ASP A 21 -56.42 -15.04 -11.26
CA ASP A 21 -55.92 -15.02 -12.65
C ASP A 21 -54.69 -15.95 -12.90
N LEU A 22 -54.63 -17.05 -12.16
CA LEU A 22 -53.53 -18.02 -12.26
C LEU A 22 -53.86 -19.23 -13.18
N THR A 23 -55.03 -19.24 -13.81
CA THR A 23 -55.47 -20.32 -14.73
C THR A 23 -55.09 -20.00 -16.17
N GLU A 24 -54.72 -21.03 -16.95
CA GLU A 24 -54.49 -20.89 -18.40
C GLU A 24 -55.76 -20.49 -19.14
N SER A 25 -55.60 -19.85 -20.28
CA SER A 25 -56.71 -19.25 -21.06
C SER A 25 -57.82 -20.24 -21.42
N GLU A 26 -57.50 -21.50 -21.76
CA GLU A 26 -58.50 -22.53 -22.02
C GLU A 26 -59.28 -22.95 -20.79
N THR A 27 -58.57 -23.13 -19.66
CA THR A 27 -59.18 -23.45 -18.37
C THR A 27 -60.08 -22.31 -17.88
N THR A 28 -59.61 -21.08 -18.02
CA THR A 28 -60.39 -19.87 -17.72
C THR A 28 -61.71 -19.83 -18.50
N ALA A 29 -61.68 -20.14 -19.80
CA ALA A 29 -62.88 -20.17 -20.64
C ALA A 29 -63.90 -21.25 -20.19
N LEU A 30 -63.43 -22.45 -19.88
CA LEU A 30 -64.26 -23.55 -19.37
C LEU A 30 -64.90 -23.28 -18.02
N VAL A 31 -64.11 -22.70 -17.07
CA VAL A 31 -64.65 -22.30 -15.76
C VAL A 31 -65.70 -21.20 -15.91
N LYS A 32 -65.45 -20.21 -16.74
CA LYS A 32 -66.39 -19.12 -17.01
C LYS A 32 -67.64 -19.61 -17.63
N GLU A 33 -67.66 -20.52 -18.62
CA GLU A 33 -68.78 -21.12 -19.23
C GLU A 33 -69.65 -21.89 -18.21
N HIS A 34 -68.96 -22.65 -17.30
CA HIS A 34 -69.64 -23.36 -16.24
C HIS A 34 -70.33 -22.39 -15.24
N LEU A 35 -69.71 -21.31 -14.84
CA LEU A 35 -70.22 -20.30 -13.91
C LEU A 35 -71.44 -19.56 -14.48
N GLU A 36 -71.51 -19.41 -15.79
CA GLU A 36 -72.66 -18.84 -16.47
C GLU A 36 -73.92 -19.76 -16.40
N LYS A 37 -73.69 -21.09 -16.37
CA LYS A 37 -74.76 -22.11 -16.41
C LYS A 37 -75.09 -22.71 -15.04
N CYS A 38 -74.20 -22.51 -14.03
CA CYS A 38 -74.40 -23.10 -12.68
C CYS A 38 -74.50 -22.06 -11.58
N PRO A 39 -75.72 -21.76 -11.08
CA PRO A 39 -75.90 -20.76 -10.04
C PRO A 39 -75.24 -21.09 -8.70
N SER A 40 -75.10 -22.39 -8.39
CA SER A 40 -74.45 -22.84 -7.14
C SER A 40 -72.95 -22.56 -7.15
N CYS A 41 -72.20 -22.77 -8.27
CA CYS A 41 -70.78 -22.45 -8.37
C CYS A 41 -70.59 -20.93 -8.45
N LYS A 42 -71.50 -20.20 -9.10
CA LYS A 42 -71.49 -18.73 -9.13
C LYS A 42 -71.65 -18.10 -7.75
N ALA A 43 -72.49 -18.69 -6.89
CA ALA A 43 -72.64 -18.24 -5.50
C ALA A 43 -71.32 -18.43 -4.71
N VAL A 44 -70.62 -19.56 -4.90
CA VAL A 44 -69.31 -19.81 -4.26
C VAL A 44 -68.25 -18.83 -4.73
N GLU A 45 -68.20 -18.55 -6.08
CA GLU A 45 -67.28 -17.51 -6.61
C GLU A 45 -67.54 -16.15 -5.96
N ASN A 46 -68.76 -15.72 -5.87
CA ASN A 46 -69.15 -14.44 -5.26
C ASN A 46 -68.81 -14.40 -3.76
N ASP A 47 -69.00 -15.49 -3.03
CA ASP A 47 -68.60 -15.59 -1.62
C ASP A 47 -67.07 -15.49 -1.45
N MET A 48 -66.31 -16.20 -2.28
CA MET A 48 -64.86 -16.10 -2.27
C MET A 48 -64.32 -14.71 -2.63
N ARG A 49 -64.95 -14.01 -3.57
CA ARG A 49 -64.59 -12.62 -3.91
C ARG A 49 -64.95 -11.62 -2.80
N THR A 50 -66.02 -11.89 -2.05
CA THR A 50 -66.50 -10.99 -0.99
C THR A 50 -65.90 -11.27 0.39
N SER A 51 -65.28 -12.43 0.58
CA SER A 51 -64.92 -12.93 1.91
C SER A 51 -63.61 -12.58 2.50
N VAL A 52 -62.81 -11.65 1.92
CA VAL A 52 -61.60 -11.15 2.62
C VAL A 52 -61.65 -9.63 2.64
N PRO A 53 -62.18 -8.99 3.67
CA PRO A 53 -61.76 -7.64 3.98
C PRO A 53 -60.27 -7.73 4.32
N ILE A 54 -59.40 -7.29 3.40
CA ILE A 54 -58.00 -7.04 3.71
C ILE A 54 -57.98 -6.03 4.86
N GLU A 55 -57.92 -6.55 6.08
CA GLU A 55 -57.81 -5.72 7.26
C GLU A 55 -56.53 -4.92 7.13
N LYS A 56 -56.65 -3.65 6.74
CA LYS A 56 -55.50 -2.76 6.59
C LYS A 56 -54.74 -2.82 7.89
N ALA A 57 -53.48 -3.32 7.82
CA ALA A 57 -52.60 -3.46 8.98
C ALA A 57 -52.72 -2.23 9.88
N PRO A 58 -52.93 -2.39 11.17
CA PRO A 58 -53.23 -1.28 12.07
C PRO A 58 -52.12 -0.24 11.97
N LYS A 59 -52.49 1.04 11.80
CA LYS A 59 -51.52 2.15 11.61
C LYS A 59 -50.39 2.15 12.64
N ARG A 60 -50.62 1.60 13.83
CA ARG A 60 -49.63 1.39 14.90
C ARG A 60 -48.54 0.40 14.49
N ALA A 61 -48.87 -0.71 13.84
CA ALA A 61 -47.88 -1.72 13.39
C ALA A 61 -46.97 -1.14 12.30
N LEU A 62 -47.48 -0.34 11.36
CA LEU A 62 -46.70 0.36 10.35
C LEU A 62 -45.74 1.39 10.97
N HIS A 63 -46.16 2.05 12.06
CA HIS A 63 -45.31 3.01 12.76
C HIS A 63 -44.14 2.32 13.49
N VAL A 64 -44.38 1.16 14.09
CA VAL A 64 -43.34 0.34 14.73
C VAL A 64 -42.34 -0.17 13.70
N LEU A 65 -42.82 -0.68 12.56
CA LEU A 65 -41.93 -1.14 11.47
C LEU A 65 -41.05 -0.01 10.91
N LYS A 66 -41.60 1.19 10.72
CA LYS A 66 -40.84 2.37 10.30
C LYS A 66 -39.79 2.75 11.34
N ARG A 67 -40.11 2.71 12.63
CA ARG A 67 -39.18 2.99 13.72
C ARG A 67 -38.03 1.96 13.73
N VAL A 68 -38.33 0.66 13.63
CA VAL A 68 -37.37 -0.42 13.60
C VAL A 68 -36.44 -0.29 12.39
N LYS A 69 -36.99 0.00 11.19
CA LYS A 69 -36.17 0.25 10.00
C LYS A 69 -35.22 1.44 10.19
N ARG A 70 -35.72 2.55 10.76
CA ARG A 70 -34.91 3.75 11.03
C ARG A 70 -33.80 3.47 12.06
N THR A 71 -34.10 2.77 13.14
CA THR A 71 -33.09 2.42 14.16
C THR A 71 -32.03 1.49 13.62
N ARG A 72 -32.39 0.49 12.79
CA ARG A 72 -31.44 -0.39 12.11
C ARG A 72 -30.53 0.39 11.15
N LEU A 73 -31.10 1.33 10.39
CA LEU A 73 -30.31 2.18 9.49
C LEU A 73 -29.30 3.05 10.27
N ILE A 74 -29.76 3.68 11.35
CA ILE A 74 -28.91 4.50 12.21
C ILE A 74 -27.80 3.64 12.82
N ALA A 75 -28.14 2.45 13.34
CA ALA A 75 -27.15 1.53 13.90
C ALA A 75 -26.11 1.08 12.85
N ALA A 76 -26.53 0.80 11.62
CA ALA A 76 -25.62 0.45 10.53
C ALA A 76 -24.68 1.62 10.18
N ILE A 77 -25.21 2.84 10.09
CA ILE A 77 -24.39 4.04 9.84
C ILE A 77 -23.38 4.24 10.95
N LEU A 78 -23.81 4.16 12.22
CA LEU A 78 -22.90 4.30 13.36
C LEU A 78 -21.81 3.23 13.36
N ALA A 79 -22.15 1.97 13.09
CA ALA A 79 -21.19 0.90 13.01
C ALA A 79 -20.16 1.14 11.88
N THR A 80 -20.62 1.64 10.73
CA THR A 80 -19.73 2.00 9.62
C THR A 80 -18.78 3.14 9.98
N VAL A 81 -19.29 4.19 10.65
CA VAL A 81 -18.48 5.33 11.09
C VAL A 81 -17.41 4.89 12.09
N VAL A 82 -17.80 4.04 13.07
CA VAL A 82 -16.86 3.48 14.04
C VAL A 82 -15.80 2.62 13.34
N ALA A 83 -16.18 1.75 12.43
CA ALA A 83 -15.25 0.90 11.68
C ALA A 83 -14.26 1.73 10.87
N LEU A 84 -14.73 2.75 10.15
CA LEU A 84 -13.86 3.66 9.39
C LEU A 84 -12.94 4.47 10.32
N GLY A 85 -13.44 4.90 11.48
CA GLY A 85 -12.62 5.57 12.48
C GLY A 85 -11.52 4.67 13.04
N CYS A 86 -11.83 3.42 13.35
CA CYS A 86 -10.82 2.43 13.78
C CYS A 86 -9.80 2.14 12.69
N MET A 87 -10.25 1.97 11.44
CA MET A 87 -9.33 1.77 10.30
C MET A 87 -8.39 2.97 10.13
N TRP A 88 -8.92 4.19 10.20
CA TRP A 88 -8.10 5.40 10.12
C TRP A 88 -7.10 5.50 11.27
N TRP A 89 -7.53 5.17 12.49
CA TRP A 89 -6.65 5.17 13.65
C TRP A 89 -5.53 4.15 13.52
N LEU A 90 -5.82 2.92 13.10
CA LEU A 90 -4.80 1.89 12.83
C LEU A 90 -3.84 2.33 11.73
N TYR A 91 -4.36 2.94 10.66
CA TYR A 91 -3.55 3.47 9.59
C TYR A 91 -2.61 4.59 10.07
N ASP A 92 -3.10 5.50 10.93
CA ASP A 92 -2.29 6.60 11.49
C ASP A 92 -1.21 6.08 12.46
N GLN A 93 -1.45 4.95 13.12
CA GLN A 93 -0.42 4.27 13.93
C GLN A 93 0.70 3.67 13.08
N GLU A 94 0.38 3.15 11.91
CA GLU A 94 1.39 2.58 10.99
C GLU A 94 2.18 3.68 10.28
N PHE A 95 1.50 4.75 9.83
CA PHE A 95 2.11 5.91 9.18
C PHE A 95 2.21 7.06 10.17
N HIS A 96 3.24 7.06 11.01
CA HIS A 96 3.33 8.02 12.13
C HIS A 96 4.54 8.95 12.09
N TYR A 97 5.57 8.67 11.27
CA TYR A 97 6.74 9.54 11.18
C TYR A 97 6.46 10.80 10.35
N ALA A 98 6.80 11.95 10.90
CA ALA A 98 6.73 13.22 10.15
C ALA A 98 8.08 13.49 9.43
N ASN A 99 8.06 14.16 8.29
CA ASN A 99 9.29 14.60 7.63
C ASN A 99 9.87 15.85 8.31
N THR A 100 10.19 15.73 9.60
CA THR A 100 10.88 16.70 10.42
C THR A 100 12.19 16.09 10.95
N ALA A 101 13.11 16.91 11.45
CA ALA A 101 14.36 16.38 12.01
C ALA A 101 14.10 15.33 13.11
N ALA A 102 13.18 15.63 14.04
CA ALA A 102 12.81 14.68 15.10
C ALA A 102 12.11 13.41 14.55
N GLY A 103 11.21 13.55 13.57
CA GLY A 103 10.51 12.40 12.98
C GLY A 103 11.43 11.51 12.16
N ARG A 104 12.41 12.09 11.45
CA ARG A 104 13.44 11.32 10.74
C ARG A 104 14.35 10.55 11.71
N LEU A 105 14.77 11.20 12.79
CA LEU A 105 15.58 10.54 13.81
C LEU A 105 14.79 9.41 14.49
N ALA A 106 13.53 9.65 14.87
CA ALA A 106 12.66 8.62 15.45
C ALA A 106 12.50 7.42 14.50
N ALA A 107 12.33 7.65 13.18
CA ALA A 107 12.24 6.56 12.22
C ALA A 107 13.52 5.71 12.18
N VAL A 108 14.70 6.32 12.34
CA VAL A 108 15.98 5.59 12.42
C VAL A 108 16.07 4.81 13.72
N GLU A 109 15.79 5.46 14.85
CA GLU A 109 15.90 4.85 16.20
C GLU A 109 14.93 3.69 16.42
N ASP A 110 13.69 3.82 15.90
CA ASP A 110 12.67 2.77 16.07
C ASP A 110 12.91 1.57 15.17
N TYR A 111 13.45 1.79 13.98
CA TYR A 111 13.59 0.73 12.99
C TYR A 111 14.91 -0.02 13.07
N ILE A 112 16.01 0.64 13.43
CA ILE A 112 17.28 -0.05 13.61
C ILE A 112 17.10 -1.01 14.78
N PRO A 113 17.04 -2.33 14.53
CA PRO A 113 16.61 -3.27 15.53
C PRO A 113 17.58 -3.27 16.69
N GLN A 114 17.02 -3.23 17.88
CA GLN A 114 17.74 -3.52 19.11
C GLN A 114 18.28 -4.97 19.04
N PRO A 115 19.50 -5.23 19.46
CA PRO A 115 20.23 -6.49 19.19
C PRO A 115 19.58 -7.76 19.68
N GLU A 116 18.54 -7.68 20.49
CA GLU A 116 17.98 -8.86 21.17
C GLU A 116 17.17 -9.80 20.27
N ASN A 117 16.71 -9.38 19.08
CA ASN A 117 15.79 -10.17 18.25
C ASN A 117 16.08 -10.22 16.75
N SER A 118 17.20 -9.72 16.25
CA SER A 118 17.46 -9.65 14.82
C SER A 118 18.82 -10.23 14.43
N THR A 119 18.80 -11.22 13.56
CA THR A 119 19.99 -11.77 12.89
C THR A 119 20.64 -10.78 11.90
N MET A 120 20.05 -9.60 11.71
CA MET A 120 20.51 -8.57 10.77
C MET A 120 21.21 -7.38 11.45
N THR A 121 21.36 -7.37 12.76
CA THR A 121 21.96 -6.26 13.52
C THR A 121 23.41 -6.54 13.87
N HIS A 122 24.21 -6.86 12.88
CA HIS A 122 25.65 -6.84 13.09
C HIS A 122 26.11 -5.38 13.18
N GLY A 123 26.60 -4.96 14.33
CA GLY A 123 27.35 -3.74 14.51
C GLY A 123 26.69 -2.61 15.30
N VAL A 124 25.37 -2.53 15.45
CA VAL A 124 24.76 -1.46 16.27
C VAL A 124 24.27 -2.03 17.60
N LYS A 125 24.98 -1.74 18.67
CA LYS A 125 24.59 -2.12 20.04
C LYS A 125 23.39 -1.29 20.52
N ALA A 126 22.54 -1.86 21.38
CA ALA A 126 21.48 -1.12 22.02
C ALA A 126 22.01 0.12 22.75
N GLY A 127 21.38 1.27 22.54
CA GLY A 127 21.80 2.54 23.15
C GLY A 127 22.94 3.25 22.43
N THR A 128 23.41 2.75 21.27
CA THR A 128 24.33 3.50 20.42
C THR A 128 23.60 4.75 19.89
N PRO A 129 24.18 5.95 20.02
CA PRO A 129 23.61 7.15 19.44
C PRO A 129 23.52 7.04 17.91
N LEU A 130 22.32 7.26 17.38
CA LEU A 130 22.05 7.29 15.95
C LEU A 130 21.86 8.73 15.49
N ARG A 131 22.27 9.02 14.28
CA ARG A 131 22.04 10.34 13.66
C ARG A 131 21.46 10.20 12.26
N ALA A 132 20.36 10.91 12.00
CA ALA A 132 19.89 11.15 10.64
C ALA A 132 20.70 12.30 10.06
N VAL A 133 21.64 11.98 9.16
CA VAL A 133 22.64 12.91 8.63
C VAL A 133 22.07 13.75 7.50
N SER A 134 21.51 13.10 6.51
CA SER A 134 20.92 13.74 5.34
C SER A 134 19.72 12.94 4.84
N TRP A 135 18.93 13.54 3.97
CA TRP A 135 17.73 12.89 3.42
C TRP A 135 17.41 13.42 2.02
N ALA A 136 16.71 12.59 1.25
CA ALA A 136 16.13 13.00 -0.02
C ALA A 136 14.75 12.34 -0.19
N GLU A 137 13.84 13.05 -0.86
CA GLU A 137 12.49 12.55 -1.15
C GLU A 137 12.28 12.49 -2.67
N GLN A 138 11.82 11.35 -3.16
CA GLN A 138 11.49 11.13 -4.56
C GLN A 138 10.20 10.30 -4.65
N ASN A 139 9.20 10.79 -5.41
CA ASN A 139 7.97 10.05 -5.70
C ASN A 139 7.27 9.43 -4.47
N ARG A 140 7.13 10.19 -3.37
CA ARG A 140 6.56 9.74 -2.08
C ARG A 140 7.43 8.76 -1.29
N HIS A 141 8.64 8.50 -1.71
CA HIS A 141 9.64 7.73 -1.00
C HIS A 141 10.63 8.69 -0.36
N LEU A 142 10.87 8.52 0.93
CA LEU A 142 11.85 9.29 1.70
C LEU A 142 12.99 8.36 2.08
N PHE A 143 14.17 8.76 1.69
CA PHE A 143 15.42 8.06 2.04
C PHE A 143 16.17 8.93 3.03
N ILE A 144 16.66 8.30 4.10
CA ILE A 144 17.41 8.98 5.16
C ILE A 144 18.73 8.26 5.32
N PHE A 145 19.82 8.97 5.08
CA PHE A 145 21.15 8.50 5.40
C PHE A 145 21.41 8.71 6.88
N TYR A 146 21.82 7.65 7.56
CA TYR A 146 22.07 7.67 9.00
C TYR A 146 23.46 7.11 9.31
N THR A 147 23.99 7.54 10.46
CA THR A 147 25.24 7.00 11.04
C THR A 147 24.98 6.59 12.49
N ALA A 148 25.76 5.59 12.92
CA ALA A 148 25.81 5.18 14.32
C ALA A 148 27.18 5.57 14.90
N ASP A 149 27.17 6.29 16.00
CA ASP A 149 28.40 6.66 16.73
C ASP A 149 28.87 5.45 17.56
N ASN A 150 29.46 4.48 16.90
CA ASN A 150 30.05 3.29 17.52
C ASN A 150 31.46 3.04 16.97
N GLU A 151 32.15 2.08 17.57
CA GLU A 151 33.52 1.67 17.17
C GLU A 151 33.61 1.14 15.72
N GLU A 152 32.47 0.74 15.13
CA GLU A 152 32.42 0.15 13.80
C GLU A 152 32.00 1.14 12.70
N ASN A 153 31.78 2.41 13.03
CA ASN A 153 31.36 3.47 12.08
C ASN A 153 30.27 2.99 11.10
N VAL A 154 29.13 2.54 11.64
CA VAL A 154 28.03 2.03 10.81
C VAL A 154 27.33 3.16 10.07
N TRP A 155 27.21 2.97 8.77
CA TRP A 155 26.45 3.84 7.88
C TRP A 155 25.30 3.06 7.26
N GLY A 156 24.20 3.73 6.99
CA GLY A 156 23.08 3.07 6.36
C GLY A 156 22.06 4.04 5.79
N ILE A 157 21.14 3.47 5.02
CA ILE A 157 20.03 4.21 4.43
C ILE A 157 18.74 3.54 4.87
N ILE A 158 17.85 4.34 5.45
CA ILE A 158 16.50 3.89 5.77
C ILE A 158 15.53 4.45 4.72
N HIS A 159 14.66 3.59 4.24
CA HIS A 159 13.66 3.89 3.24
C HIS A 159 12.27 3.92 3.86
N LEU A 160 11.57 5.02 3.66
CA LEU A 160 10.20 5.23 4.13
C LEU A 160 9.28 5.56 2.95
N VAL A 161 8.01 5.23 3.10
CA VAL A 161 6.96 5.57 2.14
C VAL A 161 5.91 6.48 2.77
N ARG A 162 5.45 7.46 2.00
CA ARG A 162 4.45 8.43 2.44
C ARG A 162 3.04 7.90 2.31
N GLY A 163 2.28 7.94 3.41
CA GLY A 163 0.87 7.63 3.47
C GLY A 163 -0.05 8.77 2.99
N ILE A 164 -1.34 8.49 2.93
CA ILE A 164 -2.37 9.48 2.58
C ILE A 164 -2.57 10.54 3.67
N ASN A 165 -2.18 10.24 4.93
CA ASN A 165 -2.17 11.19 6.04
C ASN A 165 -0.96 12.15 6.01
N GLY A 166 -0.09 12.05 4.98
CA GLY A 166 1.11 12.87 4.83
C GLY A 166 2.29 12.46 5.70
N LYS A 167 2.13 11.46 6.55
CA LYS A 167 3.18 10.86 7.37
C LYS A 167 3.82 9.68 6.65
N TYR A 168 4.89 9.14 7.22
CA TYR A 168 5.71 8.08 6.64
C TYR A 168 5.69 6.84 7.53
N ARG A 169 5.92 5.69 6.91
CA ARG A 169 6.28 4.45 7.58
C ARG A 169 7.57 3.91 7.00
N THR A 170 8.36 3.25 7.81
CA THR A 170 9.58 2.57 7.36
C THR A 170 9.24 1.29 6.59
N ILE A 171 9.96 1.05 5.50
CA ILE A 171 9.83 -0.14 4.66
C ILE A 171 11.01 -1.07 4.86
N GLU A 172 12.23 -0.50 4.83
CA GLU A 172 13.48 -1.24 4.89
C GLU A 172 14.61 -0.33 5.32
N ALA A 173 15.69 -0.91 5.76
CA ALA A 173 16.94 -0.20 5.99
C ALA A 173 18.11 -1.06 5.51
N THR A 174 19.12 -0.40 4.99
CA THR A 174 20.45 -0.98 4.75
C THR A 174 21.39 -0.50 5.83
N TYR A 175 22.45 -1.23 6.07
CA TYR A 175 23.57 -0.79 6.87
C TYR A 175 24.85 -1.45 6.37
N SER A 176 25.94 -0.75 6.53
CA SER A 176 27.25 -1.30 6.25
C SER A 176 28.21 -0.80 7.32
N PRO A 177 29.03 -1.68 7.91
CA PRO A 177 30.19 -1.23 8.65
C PRO A 177 31.07 -0.44 7.71
N SER A 178 31.52 0.73 8.10
CA SER A 178 32.39 1.56 7.29
C SER A 178 33.79 1.59 7.90
N GLN A 179 34.80 1.42 7.06
CA GLN A 179 36.20 1.66 7.42
C GLN A 179 36.56 3.15 7.39
N TYR A 180 35.52 4.03 7.22
CA TYR A 180 35.74 5.46 7.05
C TYR A 180 35.02 6.24 8.16
N THR A 181 35.70 7.22 8.70
CA THR A 181 35.16 8.18 9.68
C THR A 181 34.40 9.33 9.01
N GLY A 182 34.38 9.37 7.71
CA GLY A 182 33.71 10.36 6.85
C GLY A 182 33.93 10.01 5.38
N GLY A 183 33.53 10.91 4.48
CA GLY A 183 33.67 10.71 3.04
C GLY A 183 32.39 10.30 2.37
N ILE A 184 32.49 9.54 1.27
CA ILE A 184 31.34 9.23 0.41
C ILE A 184 31.07 7.74 0.42
N TYR A 185 29.79 7.39 0.60
CA TYR A 185 29.25 6.04 0.53
C TYR A 185 28.29 5.96 -0.66
N GLY A 186 28.33 4.85 -1.39
CA GLY A 186 27.43 4.62 -2.50
C GLY A 186 26.80 3.24 -2.48
N GLU A 187 25.53 3.19 -2.80
CA GLU A 187 24.74 1.95 -2.81
C GLU A 187 23.70 1.95 -3.91
N SER A 188 23.48 0.76 -4.52
CA SER A 188 22.34 0.51 -5.40
C SER A 188 21.20 -0.10 -4.61
N LEU A 189 20.02 0.49 -4.70
CA LEU A 189 18.82 0.02 -4.01
C LEU A 189 17.66 -0.14 -5.01
N THR A 190 16.95 -1.25 -4.89
CA THR A 190 15.62 -1.41 -5.51
C THR A 190 14.58 -1.28 -4.40
N PRO A 191 13.86 -0.15 -4.30
CA PRO A 191 12.91 0.07 -3.22
C PRO A 191 11.82 -0.99 -3.24
N LYS A 192 11.54 -1.58 -2.10
CA LYS A 192 10.58 -2.68 -1.96
C LYS A 192 9.19 -2.29 -2.50
N GLY A 193 8.66 -3.11 -3.39
CA GLY A 193 7.36 -2.89 -4.01
C GLY A 193 7.39 -1.97 -5.23
N THR A 194 8.56 -1.67 -5.76
CA THR A 194 8.76 -0.90 -7.00
C THR A 194 9.69 -1.66 -7.95
N ASP A 195 9.67 -1.28 -9.23
CA ASP A 195 10.63 -1.75 -10.24
C ASP A 195 11.78 -0.74 -10.41
N TRP A 196 11.86 0.27 -9.56
CA TRP A 196 12.89 1.31 -9.63
C TRP A 196 14.23 0.77 -9.19
N ARG A 197 15.23 1.07 -9.96
CA ARG A 197 16.63 0.87 -9.59
C ARG A 197 17.23 2.22 -9.31
N LEU A 198 17.50 2.48 -8.05
CA LEU A 198 18.09 3.72 -7.60
C LEU A 198 19.56 3.50 -7.25
N PHE A 199 20.35 4.47 -7.60
CA PHE A 199 21.74 4.58 -7.15
C PHE A 199 21.84 5.76 -6.21
N MET A 200 22.38 5.56 -5.02
CA MET A 200 22.48 6.58 -4.00
C MET A 200 23.92 6.85 -3.64
N LEU A 201 24.27 8.14 -3.57
CA LEU A 201 25.52 8.62 -3.03
C LEU A 201 25.24 9.43 -1.78
N ALA A 202 25.81 9.01 -0.65
CA ALA A 202 25.69 9.71 0.62
C ALA A 202 27.06 10.23 1.05
N GLY A 203 27.12 11.48 1.47
CA GLY A 203 28.31 12.10 2.03
C GLY A 203 28.14 12.40 3.51
N TYR A 204 29.19 12.15 4.27
CA TYR A 204 29.28 12.47 5.69
C TYR A 204 30.61 13.14 6.03
N ASN A 205 30.56 14.27 6.73
CA ASN A 205 31.73 15.03 7.15
C ASN A 205 32.70 15.39 6.00
N CYS A 206 32.16 15.70 4.82
CA CYS A 206 32.92 16.01 3.60
C CYS A 206 33.48 17.45 3.57
N ARG A 207 33.86 18.05 4.71
CA ARG A 207 34.21 19.49 4.79
C ARG A 207 35.39 19.90 3.99
N ASP A 208 36.39 19.01 3.85
CA ASP A 208 37.63 19.26 3.16
C ASP A 208 37.67 18.60 1.77
N ILE A 209 36.54 18.01 1.34
CA ILE A 209 36.36 17.37 0.04
C ILE A 209 35.68 18.36 -0.91
N TYR A 210 36.32 18.63 -2.05
CA TYR A 210 35.78 19.48 -3.12
C TYR A 210 35.36 18.68 -4.32
N THR A 211 36.00 17.56 -4.54
CA THR A 211 35.74 16.72 -5.71
C THR A 211 35.85 15.26 -5.30
N ALA A 212 34.91 14.46 -5.80
CA ALA A 212 34.94 13.00 -5.70
C ALA A 212 35.07 12.40 -7.10
N GLU A 213 36.11 11.62 -7.30
CA GLU A 213 36.28 10.78 -8.48
C GLU A 213 35.77 9.38 -8.12
N ILE A 214 34.69 8.97 -8.75
CA ILE A 214 34.06 7.67 -8.49
C ILE A 214 34.24 6.77 -9.70
N GLN A 215 34.86 5.64 -9.46
CA GLN A 215 35.02 4.59 -10.46
C GLN A 215 33.87 3.60 -10.30
N TYR A 216 33.13 3.43 -11.38
CA TYR A 216 32.00 2.51 -11.46
C TYR A 216 32.37 1.27 -12.27
N SER A 217 31.88 0.12 -11.86
CA SER A 217 31.77 -1.07 -12.69
C SER A 217 30.31 -1.45 -12.91
N ALA A 218 30.04 -2.01 -14.05
CA ALA A 218 28.73 -2.48 -14.43
C ALA A 218 28.79 -4.00 -14.63
N ASN A 219 27.97 -4.75 -13.86
CA ASN A 219 27.94 -6.21 -13.94
C ASN A 219 26.76 -6.68 -14.79
N ASP A 220 27.03 -7.62 -15.70
CA ASP A 220 25.98 -8.35 -16.40
C ASP A 220 25.45 -9.54 -15.58
N TYR A 221 24.42 -10.23 -16.12
CA TYR A 221 23.84 -11.44 -15.49
C TYR A 221 24.85 -12.57 -15.22
N ASN A 222 26.00 -12.55 -15.86
CA ASN A 222 27.05 -13.56 -15.71
C ASN A 222 28.12 -13.15 -14.71
N GLY A 223 27.98 -11.97 -14.08
CA GLY A 223 28.96 -11.43 -13.13
C GLY A 223 30.25 -10.96 -13.80
N VAL A 224 30.24 -10.70 -15.10
CA VAL A 224 31.40 -10.18 -15.81
C VAL A 224 31.42 -8.67 -15.68
N ASP A 225 32.47 -8.16 -15.03
CA ASP A 225 32.69 -6.72 -14.92
C ASP A 225 32.96 -6.13 -16.30
N ARG A 226 32.12 -5.18 -16.68
CA ARG A 226 32.29 -4.44 -17.90
C ARG A 226 32.61 -2.99 -17.62
N TYR A 227 33.83 -2.60 -17.92
CA TYR A 227 34.35 -1.24 -18.04
C TYR A 227 34.38 -0.42 -16.74
N PRO A 228 35.54 -0.13 -16.22
CA PRO A 228 35.71 0.92 -15.23
C PRO A 228 35.39 2.27 -15.87
N ILE A 229 34.33 2.92 -15.41
CA ILE A 229 33.95 4.26 -15.84
C ILE A 229 34.21 5.19 -14.67
N THR A 230 35.02 6.22 -14.86
CA THR A 230 35.26 7.21 -13.83
C THR A 230 34.44 8.45 -14.08
N LYS A 231 33.70 8.88 -13.07
CA LYS A 231 32.94 10.14 -13.09
C LYS A 231 33.36 11.02 -11.92
N THR A 232 33.44 12.31 -12.20
CA THR A 232 33.82 13.33 -11.24
C THR A 232 32.64 14.11 -10.77
N TYR A 233 32.47 14.21 -9.46
CA TYR A 233 31.38 14.95 -8.80
C TYR A 233 31.94 16.09 -7.98
N GLU A 234 31.32 17.26 -8.10
CA GLU A 234 31.63 18.41 -7.28
C GLU A 234 30.90 18.31 -5.93
N VAL A 235 31.62 18.26 -4.83
CA VAL A 235 31.07 18.15 -3.48
C VAL A 235 30.88 19.56 -2.92
N LYS A 236 29.62 19.96 -2.71
CA LYS A 236 29.26 21.31 -2.25
C LYS A 236 28.82 21.36 -0.79
N GLU A 237 28.43 20.22 -0.25
CA GLU A 237 27.87 20.09 1.09
C GLU A 237 28.69 19.11 1.90
N ALA A 238 28.79 19.39 3.22
CA ALA A 238 29.53 18.48 4.11
C ALA A 238 28.80 17.16 4.32
N ASP A 239 27.48 17.21 4.33
CA ASP A 239 26.60 16.07 4.50
C ASP A 239 25.52 16.12 3.42
N PHE A 240 25.37 15.05 2.64
CA PHE A 240 24.40 15.00 1.56
C PHE A 240 23.88 13.59 1.31
N LEU A 241 22.76 13.50 0.62
CA LEU A 241 22.22 12.26 0.02
C LEU A 241 21.70 12.59 -1.37
N TRP A 242 22.35 12.07 -2.39
CA TRP A 242 21.90 12.17 -3.78
C TRP A 242 21.27 10.85 -4.20
N ILE A 243 20.11 10.96 -4.82
CA ILE A 243 19.39 9.81 -5.38
C ILE A 243 19.38 10.00 -6.88
N MET A 244 19.82 9.00 -7.60
CA MET A 244 19.88 8.96 -9.04
C MET A 244 19.13 7.74 -9.55
N ASP A 245 18.37 7.89 -10.63
CA ASP A 245 17.85 6.74 -11.34
C ASP A 245 19.02 5.98 -11.98
N GLN A 246 19.06 4.67 -11.77
CA GLN A 246 20.18 3.86 -12.26
C GLN A 246 20.23 3.83 -13.80
N GLU A 247 19.06 3.88 -14.47
CA GLU A 247 18.99 3.88 -15.92
C GLU A 247 19.49 5.22 -16.49
N GLU A 248 19.09 6.34 -15.87
CA GLU A 248 19.60 7.67 -16.23
C GLU A 248 21.09 7.76 -15.99
N LEU A 249 21.58 7.26 -14.86
CA LEU A 249 23.01 7.26 -14.55
C LEU A 249 23.80 6.38 -15.54
N MET A 250 23.28 5.22 -15.93
CA MET A 250 23.93 4.37 -16.94
C MET A 250 23.96 5.04 -18.32
N GLN A 251 22.90 5.76 -18.71
CA GLN A 251 22.90 6.55 -19.94
C GLN A 251 23.94 7.67 -19.90
N GLU A 252 24.02 8.38 -18.78
CA GLU A 252 24.99 9.46 -18.58
C GLU A 252 26.46 8.95 -18.57
N LEU A 253 26.65 7.73 -18.11
CA LEU A 253 27.96 7.03 -18.13
C LEU A 253 28.26 6.38 -19.50
N GLU A 254 27.40 6.58 -20.51
CA GLU A 254 27.53 5.97 -21.85
C GLU A 254 27.59 4.42 -21.81
N VAL A 255 27.02 3.82 -20.79
CA VAL A 255 26.95 2.37 -20.62
C VAL A 255 25.85 1.82 -21.52
N ASN A 256 26.21 1.34 -22.72
CA ASN A 256 25.29 0.66 -23.63
C ASN A 256 25.03 -0.76 -23.12
N GLY A 257 23.88 -1.00 -22.51
CA GLY A 257 23.63 -2.32 -21.98
C GLY A 257 22.22 -2.78 -21.83
N GLU A 258 21.73 -3.55 -22.81
CA GLU A 258 20.54 -4.39 -22.65
C GLU A 258 20.72 -5.51 -21.59
N SER A 259 21.94 -5.66 -21.03
CA SER A 259 22.32 -6.79 -20.16
C SER A 259 22.84 -6.37 -18.78
N ILE A 260 22.89 -5.08 -18.44
CA ILE A 260 23.48 -4.65 -17.18
C ILE A 260 22.47 -4.76 -16.05
N VAL A 261 22.82 -5.53 -15.02
CA VAL A 261 21.94 -5.82 -13.89
C VAL A 261 22.20 -4.90 -12.71
N ARG A 262 23.47 -4.51 -12.50
CA ARG A 262 23.87 -3.74 -11.33
C ARG A 262 25.05 -2.84 -11.64
N LEU A 263 24.94 -1.59 -11.17
CA LEU A 263 26.03 -0.66 -11.12
C LEU A 263 26.67 -0.76 -9.72
N MET A 264 27.99 -0.84 -9.66
CA MET A 264 28.75 -0.92 -8.41
C MET A 264 29.80 0.18 -8.38
N ILE A 265 30.21 0.58 -7.19
CA ILE A 265 31.38 1.44 -6.99
C ILE A 265 32.58 0.54 -6.71
N ASP A 266 33.64 0.71 -7.49
CA ASP A 266 34.89 0.00 -7.30
C ASP A 266 35.87 0.83 -6.45
N GLU A 267 35.96 2.13 -6.73
CA GLU A 267 36.84 3.02 -6.04
C GLU A 267 36.25 4.42 -5.91
N ILE A 268 36.56 5.08 -4.80
CA ILE A 268 36.24 6.48 -4.55
C ILE A 268 37.54 7.17 -4.19
N ARG A 269 37.93 8.21 -4.97
CA ARG A 269 39.01 9.12 -4.64
C ARG A 269 38.43 10.47 -4.26
N LEU A 270 38.87 10.98 -3.12
CA LEU A 270 38.42 12.24 -2.56
C LEU A 270 39.52 13.28 -2.71
N LEU A 271 39.23 14.39 -3.35
CA LEU A 271 40.18 15.45 -3.66
C LEU A 271 39.84 16.72 -2.91
N ASP A 272 40.86 17.39 -2.37
CA ASP A 272 40.76 18.70 -1.77
C ASP A 272 40.61 19.80 -2.84
N LYS A 273 40.46 21.07 -2.40
CA LYS A 273 40.37 22.24 -3.30
C LYS A 273 41.59 22.47 -4.20
N ASN A 274 42.75 21.86 -3.90
CA ASN A 274 43.96 21.97 -4.67
C ASN A 274 44.17 20.74 -5.58
N GLY A 275 43.23 19.78 -5.56
CA GLY A 275 43.34 18.53 -6.32
C GLY A 275 44.22 17.45 -5.66
N ASN A 276 44.60 17.63 -4.40
CA ASN A 276 45.35 16.59 -3.69
C ASN A 276 44.42 15.50 -3.22
N ASP A 277 44.88 14.26 -3.28
CA ASP A 277 44.15 13.10 -2.78
C ASP A 277 44.16 13.10 -1.24
N VAL A 278 42.96 13.18 -0.67
CA VAL A 278 42.73 13.18 0.79
C VAL A 278 42.00 11.93 1.24
N THR A 279 41.82 10.93 0.39
CA THR A 279 41.03 9.71 0.66
C THR A 279 41.52 8.99 1.91
N SER A 280 42.85 8.93 2.12
CA SER A 280 43.45 8.29 3.30
C SER A 280 43.09 8.95 4.63
N GLN A 281 42.74 10.25 4.62
CA GLN A 281 42.35 10.99 5.85
C GLN A 281 41.01 10.55 6.42
N TYR A 282 40.18 9.89 5.61
CA TYR A 282 38.84 9.42 5.98
C TYR A 282 38.81 7.92 6.26
N LYS A 283 39.90 7.19 6.01
CA LYS A 283 40.03 5.79 6.42
C LYS A 283 40.25 5.69 7.92
N ASP A 284 39.62 4.72 8.53
CA ASP A 284 39.88 4.40 9.92
C ASP A 284 41.18 3.57 9.99
N ASP A 285 42.21 4.10 10.66
CA ASP A 285 43.49 3.41 10.84
C ASP A 285 43.44 2.29 11.87
N SER A 286 42.24 1.87 12.32
CA SER A 286 42.05 0.84 13.34
C SER A 286 42.03 -0.58 12.73
N GLU A 287 43.07 -0.98 11.98
CA GLU A 287 43.42 -2.39 11.79
C GLU A 287 44.53 -2.83 12.72
#